data_40c831d480083ea1986545f1ecd93f30
#
_entry.id   40c831d480083ea1986545f1ecd93f30
#
_cell.length_a   1.000
_cell.length_b   1.000
_cell.length_c   1.000
_cell.angle_alpha   90.00
_cell.angle_beta   90.00
_cell.angle_gamma   90.00
#
_symmetry.space_group_name_H-M   'P 1'
#
loop_
_entity.id
_entity.type
_entity.pdbx_description
1 polymer ?
#
loop_
_entity_poly.entity_id
_entity_poly.type
_entity_poly.pdbx_seq_one_letter_code
_entity_poly.pdbx_strand_id
1 'polypeptide(L)'
;VEDKPRGLTHEVVDFELGVPFVSNLPVKVDVFIEPSLSATLDGNALKMNARLKPFADVQQTVLDVVLDKFDLAPWIAYAPFEPAFRLPSALLTSNIELSFTQPVDGAPVLSLRGPIKLEQLLLQDKDGVAVASIPEFELELADVQPLIGRWHFTRLRLAQPELDLVR
;
A
#
# COMPACT_ATOMS: atom_id res chain seq x y z
N VAL A 1 -13.08 -12.85 8.04
CA VAL A 1 -13.90 -11.63 7.85
C VAL A 1 -14.69 -11.76 6.55
N GLU A 2 -16.00 -11.49 6.58
CA GLU A 2 -16.89 -11.57 5.41
C GLU A 2 -17.22 -10.15 4.92
N ASP A 3 -16.91 -9.85 3.66
CA ASP A 3 -17.36 -8.65 2.96
C ASP A 3 -18.66 -8.97 2.20
N LYS A 4 -19.80 -8.82 2.88
CA LYS A 4 -21.13 -9.12 2.31
C LYS A 4 -21.46 -8.33 1.04
N PRO A 5 -21.15 -7.02 0.94
CA PRO A 5 -21.41 -6.24 -0.28
C PRO A 5 -20.71 -6.78 -1.53
N ARG A 6 -19.55 -7.39 -1.38
CA ARG A 6 -18.75 -7.95 -2.49
C ARG A 6 -18.83 -9.47 -2.58
N GLY A 7 -19.41 -10.13 -1.57
CA GLY A 7 -19.45 -11.60 -1.50
C GLY A 7 -18.08 -12.24 -1.33
N LEU A 8 -17.11 -11.50 -0.78
CA LEU A 8 -15.74 -11.97 -0.55
C LEU A 8 -15.55 -12.37 0.92
N THR A 9 -14.74 -13.39 1.15
CA THR A 9 -14.35 -13.80 2.50
C THR A 9 -12.84 -13.73 2.59
N HIS A 10 -12.35 -13.04 3.62
CA HIS A 10 -10.93 -12.92 3.92
C HIS A 10 -10.60 -13.64 5.22
N GLU A 11 -9.50 -14.36 5.20
CA GLU A 11 -8.93 -14.97 6.38
C GLU A 11 -7.88 -14.05 7.00
N VAL A 12 -8.00 -13.78 8.30
CA VAL A 12 -7.02 -13.02 9.06
C VAL A 12 -6.57 -13.88 10.22
N VAL A 13 -5.32 -14.28 10.24
CA VAL A 13 -4.71 -15.07 11.30
C VAL A 13 -3.43 -14.40 11.81
N ASP A 14 -2.90 -14.88 12.94
CA ASP A 14 -1.68 -14.36 13.57
C ASP A 14 -1.70 -12.84 13.76
N PHE A 15 -2.89 -12.29 14.10
CA PHE A 15 -3.06 -10.86 14.30
C PHE A 15 -2.43 -10.43 15.62
N GLU A 16 -1.47 -9.51 15.54
CA GLU A 16 -0.85 -8.87 16.69
C GLU A 16 -0.90 -7.35 16.52
N LEU A 17 -1.35 -6.65 17.56
CA LEU A 17 -1.35 -5.20 17.64
C LEU A 17 -0.62 -4.76 18.91
N GLY A 18 0.51 -4.10 18.76
CA GLY A 18 1.27 -3.48 19.84
C GLY A 18 1.03 -1.98 19.88
N VAL A 19 0.66 -1.44 21.06
CA VAL A 19 0.58 0.00 21.31
C VAL A 19 1.33 0.29 22.62
N PRO A 20 2.63 0.57 22.55
CA PRO A 20 3.48 0.59 23.74
C PRO A 20 3.17 1.73 24.69
N PHE A 21 2.70 2.87 24.18
CA PHE A 21 2.47 4.06 24.98
C PHE A 21 1.49 5.02 24.30
N VAL A 22 0.54 5.55 25.06
CA VAL A 22 -0.36 6.63 24.60
C VAL A 22 -0.53 7.64 25.74
N SER A 23 -0.36 8.94 25.47
CA SER A 23 -0.58 9.98 26.45
C SER A 23 -1.03 11.29 25.77
N ASN A 24 -2.04 11.89 26.35
CA ASN A 24 -2.51 13.24 26.00
C ASN A 24 -2.08 14.31 27.03
N LEU A 25 -1.17 13.97 27.94
CA LEU A 25 -0.65 14.93 28.91
C LEU A 25 0.15 16.04 28.18
N PRO A 26 -0.02 17.32 28.53
CA PRO A 26 0.64 18.45 27.87
C PRO A 26 2.16 18.31 27.74
N VAL A 27 2.81 17.69 28.73
CA VAL A 27 4.27 17.46 28.74
C VAL A 27 4.71 16.31 27.85
N LYS A 28 3.78 15.57 27.24
CA LYS A 28 4.04 14.36 26.45
C LYS A 28 3.36 14.36 25.07
N VAL A 29 2.67 15.42 24.68
CA VAL A 29 1.97 15.51 23.39
C VAL A 29 2.93 15.44 22.19
N ASP A 30 4.19 15.85 22.38
CA ASP A 30 5.24 15.81 21.37
C ASP A 30 6.01 14.47 21.30
N VAL A 31 5.70 13.52 22.19
CA VAL A 31 6.30 12.19 22.15
C VAL A 31 5.61 11.35 21.11
N PHE A 32 6.39 10.66 20.27
CA PHE A 32 5.84 9.73 19.31
C PHE A 32 5.20 8.52 20.01
N ILE A 33 4.03 8.14 19.55
CA ILE A 33 3.43 6.84 19.78
C ILE A 33 3.89 5.93 18.65
N GLU A 34 4.35 4.73 18.96
CA GLU A 34 4.94 3.79 18.02
C GLU A 34 4.18 2.45 18.00
N PRO A 35 2.94 2.43 17.45
CA PRO A 35 2.21 1.18 17.32
C PRO A 35 2.80 0.31 16.22
N SER A 36 2.65 -1.00 16.40
CA SER A 36 2.99 -2.01 15.40
C SER A 36 1.82 -2.95 15.18
N LEU A 37 1.67 -3.43 13.96
CA LEU A 37 0.69 -4.42 13.57
C LEU A 37 1.35 -5.49 12.72
N SER A 38 1.08 -6.74 13.01
CA SER A 38 1.36 -7.86 12.12
C SER A 38 0.14 -8.75 11.98
N ALA A 39 -0.02 -9.34 10.82
CA ALA A 39 -1.08 -10.29 10.51
C ALA A 39 -0.69 -11.16 9.32
N THR A 40 -1.33 -12.30 9.19
CA THR A 40 -1.39 -13.06 7.94
C THR A 40 -2.79 -12.87 7.34
N LEU A 41 -2.85 -12.32 6.14
CA LEU A 41 -4.07 -11.96 5.45
C LEU A 41 -4.18 -12.77 4.15
N ASP A 42 -5.16 -13.69 4.09
CA ASP A 42 -5.31 -14.65 3.00
C ASP A 42 -4.01 -15.41 2.67
N GLY A 43 -3.28 -15.83 3.71
CA GLY A 43 -1.99 -16.52 3.60
C GLY A 43 -0.78 -15.62 3.34
N ASN A 44 -0.96 -14.31 3.20
CA ASN A 44 0.10 -13.34 2.93
C ASN A 44 0.47 -12.56 4.19
N ALA A 45 1.78 -12.46 4.48
CA ALA A 45 2.25 -11.71 5.63
C ALA A 45 2.14 -10.19 5.38
N LEU A 46 1.56 -9.49 6.35
CA LEU A 46 1.47 -8.04 6.44
C LEU A 46 2.16 -7.58 7.71
N LYS A 47 3.05 -6.59 7.59
CA LYS A 47 3.65 -5.90 8.74
C LYS A 47 3.53 -4.40 8.54
N MET A 48 3.15 -3.71 9.61
CA MET A 48 3.01 -2.27 9.64
C MET A 48 3.61 -1.74 10.93
N ASN A 49 4.42 -0.69 10.83
CA ASN A 49 4.89 0.08 11.98
C ASN A 49 4.49 1.53 11.76
N ALA A 50 4.06 2.19 12.81
CA ALA A 50 3.72 3.60 12.72
C ALA A 50 4.46 4.42 13.78
N ARG A 51 4.65 5.70 13.47
CA ARG A 51 5.11 6.73 14.40
C ARG A 51 4.18 7.92 14.27
N LEU A 52 3.49 8.27 15.33
CA LEU A 52 2.47 9.32 15.24
C LEU A 52 2.47 10.22 16.47
N LYS A 53 2.13 11.49 16.25
CA LYS A 53 1.89 12.51 17.28
C LYS A 53 0.45 13.02 17.17
N PRO A 54 -0.53 12.28 17.68
CA PRO A 54 -1.94 12.60 17.47
C PRO A 54 -2.44 13.78 18.28
N PHE A 55 -1.73 14.17 19.32
CA PHE A 55 -2.12 15.24 20.25
C PHE A 55 -1.25 16.50 20.14
N ALA A 56 -0.24 16.50 19.27
CA ALA A 56 0.59 17.68 19.01
C ALA A 56 -0.16 18.69 18.13
N ASP A 57 0.21 19.96 18.22
CA ASP A 57 -0.34 21.03 17.37
C ASP A 57 -0.09 20.72 15.89
N VAL A 58 1.09 20.24 15.56
CA VAL A 58 1.39 19.68 14.24
C VAL A 58 1.26 18.16 14.31
N GLN A 59 0.17 17.64 13.75
CA GLN A 59 -0.04 16.21 13.71
C GLN A 59 0.86 15.57 12.66
N GLN A 60 1.64 14.59 13.10
CA GLN A 60 2.54 13.82 12.24
C GLN A 60 2.23 12.34 12.36
N THR A 61 2.16 11.67 11.21
CA THR A 61 2.02 10.23 11.11
C THR A 61 2.99 9.73 10.06
N VAL A 62 3.82 8.76 10.43
CA VAL A 62 4.63 7.98 9.49
C VAL A 62 4.21 6.54 9.63
N LEU A 63 3.92 5.89 8.53
CA LEU A 63 3.48 4.50 8.46
C LEU A 63 4.41 3.75 7.51
N ASP A 64 5.09 2.74 8.02
CA ASP A 64 5.89 1.79 7.25
C ASP A 64 5.05 0.54 7.00
N VAL A 65 4.82 0.21 5.72
CA VAL A 65 4.06 -0.97 5.29
C VAL A 65 4.98 -1.91 4.54
N VAL A 66 5.16 -3.12 5.08
CA VAL A 66 5.99 -4.16 4.49
C VAL A 66 5.11 -5.30 4.00
N LEU A 67 5.21 -5.59 2.71
CA LEU A 67 4.57 -6.71 2.03
C LEU A 67 5.63 -7.58 1.36
N ASP A 68 5.49 -8.88 1.46
CA ASP A 68 6.37 -9.84 0.78
C ASP A 68 5.54 -10.81 -0.04
N LYS A 69 5.65 -10.71 -1.36
CA LYS A 69 4.92 -11.51 -2.35
C LYS A 69 3.41 -11.57 -2.09
N PHE A 70 2.86 -10.44 -1.66
CA PHE A 70 1.43 -10.30 -1.38
C PHE A 70 0.63 -10.47 -2.67
N ASP A 71 -0.29 -11.43 -2.71
CA ASP A 71 -1.15 -11.67 -3.88
C ASP A 71 -2.20 -10.55 -4.00
N LEU A 72 -2.06 -9.74 -5.05
CA LEU A 72 -2.98 -8.63 -5.32
C LEU A 72 -4.26 -9.06 -6.05
N ALA A 73 -4.30 -10.25 -6.66
CA ALA A 73 -5.42 -10.66 -7.49
C ALA A 73 -6.78 -10.60 -6.75
N PRO A 74 -6.92 -11.12 -5.52
CA PRO A 74 -8.17 -11.02 -4.76
C PRO A 74 -8.54 -9.58 -4.38
N TRP A 75 -7.56 -8.68 -4.30
CA TRP A 75 -7.72 -7.33 -3.78
C TRP A 75 -8.09 -6.29 -4.85
N ILE A 76 -8.03 -6.64 -6.13
CA ILE A 76 -8.43 -5.74 -7.22
C ILE A 76 -9.89 -5.29 -7.10
N ALA A 77 -10.74 -6.09 -6.46
CA ALA A 77 -12.13 -5.75 -6.19
C ALA A 77 -12.31 -4.55 -5.24
N TYR A 78 -11.25 -4.18 -4.51
CA TYR A 78 -11.22 -3.03 -3.60
C TYR A 78 -10.60 -1.78 -4.23
N ALA A 79 -10.19 -1.84 -5.49
CA ALA A 79 -9.68 -0.67 -6.19
C ALA A 79 -10.70 0.49 -6.14
N PRO A 80 -10.28 1.75 -5.94
CA PRO A 80 -11.18 2.91 -5.89
C PRO A 80 -11.71 3.32 -7.27
N PHE A 81 -11.58 2.45 -8.26
CA PHE A 81 -12.05 2.61 -9.64
C PHE A 81 -12.51 1.25 -10.17
N GLU A 82 -13.37 1.25 -11.18
CA GLU A 82 -13.72 0.02 -11.90
C GLU A 82 -12.60 -0.33 -12.90
N PRO A 83 -11.84 -1.42 -12.68
CA PRO A 83 -10.80 -1.79 -13.61
C PRO A 83 -11.41 -2.25 -14.95
N ALA A 84 -10.89 -1.73 -16.06
CA ALA A 84 -11.24 -2.17 -17.40
C ALA A 84 -10.59 -3.52 -17.79
N PHE A 85 -9.87 -4.14 -16.86
CA PHE A 85 -9.10 -5.36 -17.02
C PHE A 85 -9.37 -6.33 -15.86
N ARG A 86 -8.99 -7.59 -16.04
CA ARG A 86 -8.88 -8.59 -14.98
C ARG A 86 -7.42 -8.74 -14.59
N LEU A 87 -7.18 -9.04 -13.31
CA LEU A 87 -5.86 -9.29 -12.73
C LEU A 87 -5.79 -10.72 -12.20
N PRO A 88 -5.50 -11.73 -13.05
CA PRO A 88 -5.42 -13.13 -12.61
C PRO A 88 -4.26 -13.40 -11.66
N SER A 89 -3.14 -12.68 -11.82
CA SER A 89 -1.98 -12.80 -10.93
C SER A 89 -1.21 -11.48 -10.84
N ALA A 90 -0.74 -11.15 -9.65
CA ALA A 90 0.27 -10.14 -9.38
C ALA A 90 0.76 -10.30 -7.94
N LEU A 91 2.04 -10.58 -7.76
CA LEU A 91 2.66 -10.68 -6.45
C LEU A 91 3.38 -9.36 -6.14
N LEU A 92 2.97 -8.69 -5.07
CA LEU A 92 3.54 -7.42 -4.63
C LEU A 92 4.55 -7.63 -3.52
N THR A 93 5.78 -7.20 -3.74
CA THR A 93 6.77 -6.99 -2.68
C THR A 93 7.02 -5.50 -2.55
N SER A 94 6.88 -4.95 -1.35
CA SER A 94 7.09 -3.53 -1.10
C SER A 94 7.52 -3.25 0.33
N ASN A 95 8.17 -2.10 0.51
CA ASN A 95 8.41 -1.47 1.80
C ASN A 95 8.14 0.02 1.63
N ILE A 96 6.88 0.42 1.81
CA ILE A 96 6.42 1.79 1.57
C ILE A 96 6.35 2.56 2.89
N GLU A 97 7.09 3.67 2.94
CA GLU A 97 6.90 4.72 3.94
C GLU A 97 5.81 5.69 3.44
N LEU A 98 4.75 5.83 4.21
CA LEU A 98 3.72 6.85 4.04
C LEU A 98 3.90 7.88 5.15
N SER A 99 4.15 9.13 4.79
CA SER A 99 4.27 10.25 5.71
C SER A 99 3.11 11.22 5.52
N PHE A 100 2.37 11.49 6.59
CA PHE A 100 1.30 12.47 6.61
C PHE A 100 1.59 13.52 7.67
N THR A 101 1.50 14.79 7.29
CA THR A 101 1.66 15.93 8.21
C THR A 101 0.49 16.88 8.02
N GLN A 102 -0.19 17.21 9.14
CA GLN A 102 -1.22 18.22 9.20
C GLN A 102 -0.69 19.40 10.01
N PRO A 103 -0.25 20.50 9.38
CA PRO A 103 0.15 21.71 10.09
C PRO A 103 -1.08 22.41 10.68
N VAL A 104 -0.87 23.27 11.71
CA VAL A 104 -1.92 24.10 12.30
C VAL A 104 -2.55 25.01 11.27
N ASP A 105 -1.71 25.69 10.48
CA ASP A 105 -2.12 26.55 9.39
C ASP A 105 -1.50 26.03 8.09
N GLY A 106 -2.33 25.49 7.18
CA GLY A 106 -1.85 25.02 5.90
C GLY A 106 -2.53 23.75 5.40
N ALA A 107 -2.22 23.39 4.17
CA ALA A 107 -2.72 22.18 3.56
C ALA A 107 -2.00 20.93 4.12
N PRO A 108 -2.70 19.80 4.24
CA PRO A 108 -2.06 18.54 4.60
C PRO A 108 -1.04 18.11 3.54
N VAL A 109 0.05 17.51 4.00
CA VAL A 109 1.08 16.93 3.14
C VAL A 109 1.06 15.42 3.31
N LEU A 110 0.87 14.71 2.20
CA LEU A 110 0.98 13.26 2.11
C LEU A 110 2.13 12.92 1.17
N SER A 111 3.09 12.15 1.64
CA SER A 111 4.24 11.68 0.86
C SER A 111 4.36 10.16 0.95
N LEU A 112 4.68 9.53 -0.17
CA LEU A 112 4.93 8.09 -0.30
C LEU A 112 6.34 7.88 -0.84
N ARG A 113 7.08 6.97 -0.24
CA ARG A 113 8.45 6.59 -0.62
C ARG A 113 8.65 5.09 -0.50
N GLY A 114 9.56 4.56 -1.29
CA GLY A 114 10.02 3.18 -1.20
C GLY A 114 9.85 2.36 -2.45
N PRO A 115 10.37 1.13 -2.45
CA PRO A 115 10.33 0.22 -3.57
C PRO A 115 8.97 -0.46 -3.71
N ILE A 116 8.57 -0.64 -4.97
CA ILE A 116 7.46 -1.49 -5.41
C ILE A 116 8.03 -2.49 -6.40
N LYS A 117 7.86 -3.78 -6.13
CA LYS A 117 8.17 -4.86 -7.06
C LYS A 117 6.92 -5.67 -7.29
N LEU A 118 6.53 -5.83 -8.55
CA LEU A 118 5.48 -6.76 -8.97
C LEU A 118 6.12 -7.91 -9.72
N GLU A 119 5.75 -9.13 -9.35
CA GLU A 119 6.16 -10.36 -10.02
C GLU A 119 4.91 -11.06 -10.56
N GLN A 120 5.08 -11.78 -11.69
CA GLN A 120 4.01 -12.57 -12.32
C GLN A 120 2.76 -11.73 -12.64
N LEU A 121 2.95 -10.47 -13.06
CA LEU A 121 1.83 -9.61 -13.43
C LEU A 121 1.21 -10.09 -14.74
N LEU A 122 -0.05 -10.52 -14.66
CA LEU A 122 -0.85 -10.89 -15.80
C LEU A 122 -2.11 -10.02 -15.86
N LEU A 123 -2.30 -9.34 -16.98
CA LEU A 123 -3.51 -8.58 -17.26
C LEU A 123 -4.30 -9.25 -18.37
N GLN A 124 -5.59 -9.35 -18.18
CA GLN A 124 -6.54 -9.86 -19.17
C GLN A 124 -7.62 -8.82 -19.45
N ASP A 125 -8.20 -8.87 -20.63
CA ASP A 125 -9.41 -8.14 -20.94
C ASP A 125 -10.64 -8.72 -20.23
N LYS A 126 -11.82 -8.15 -20.50
CA LYS A 126 -13.08 -8.63 -19.92
C LYS A 126 -13.47 -10.05 -20.36
N ASP A 127 -12.99 -10.46 -21.53
CA ASP A 127 -13.25 -11.78 -22.13
C ASP A 127 -12.25 -12.85 -21.66
N GLY A 128 -11.23 -12.45 -20.90
CA GLY A 128 -10.21 -13.33 -20.34
C GLY A 128 -9.01 -13.55 -21.29
N VAL A 129 -8.90 -12.75 -22.35
CA VAL A 129 -7.75 -12.79 -23.24
C VAL A 129 -6.59 -12.03 -22.59
N ALA A 130 -5.40 -12.63 -22.58
CA ALA A 130 -4.20 -11.96 -22.06
C ALA A 130 -3.87 -10.73 -22.92
N VAL A 131 -3.72 -9.57 -22.29
CA VAL A 131 -3.33 -8.32 -22.94
C VAL A 131 -1.93 -7.88 -22.55
N ALA A 132 -1.46 -8.29 -21.37
CA ALA A 132 -0.09 -8.05 -20.94
C ALA A 132 0.37 -9.13 -19.96
N SER A 133 1.61 -9.59 -20.14
CA SER A 133 2.33 -10.45 -19.23
C SER A 133 3.67 -9.81 -18.91
N ILE A 134 3.90 -9.49 -17.62
CA ILE A 134 5.12 -8.84 -17.17
C ILE A 134 5.70 -9.69 -16.04
N PRO A 135 6.75 -10.47 -16.30
CA PRO A 135 7.37 -11.32 -15.29
C PRO A 135 7.87 -10.54 -14.08
N GLU A 136 8.44 -9.37 -14.32
CA GLU A 136 8.94 -8.49 -13.25
C GLU A 136 8.81 -7.02 -13.63
N PHE A 137 8.21 -6.24 -12.72
CA PHE A 137 8.14 -4.79 -12.76
C PHE A 137 8.71 -4.22 -11.47
N GLU A 138 9.60 -3.26 -11.57
CA GLU A 138 10.15 -2.53 -10.42
C GLU A 138 9.92 -1.03 -10.57
N LEU A 139 9.50 -0.40 -9.49
CA LEU A 139 9.32 1.04 -9.38
C LEU A 139 9.88 1.52 -8.04
N GLU A 140 10.67 2.59 -8.05
CA GLU A 140 11.17 3.24 -6.84
C GLU A 140 10.52 4.61 -6.68
N LEU A 141 9.69 4.74 -5.65
CA LEU A 141 9.06 6.01 -5.27
C LEU A 141 10.07 6.84 -4.46
N ALA A 142 10.51 7.99 -4.99
CA ALA A 142 11.42 8.89 -4.29
C ALA A 142 10.68 9.93 -3.44
N ASP A 143 9.63 10.54 -4.01
CA ASP A 143 8.75 11.49 -3.34
C ASP A 143 7.47 11.63 -4.15
N VAL A 144 6.46 10.86 -3.79
CA VAL A 144 5.14 10.91 -4.42
C VAL A 144 4.18 11.63 -3.49
N GLN A 145 3.66 12.79 -3.91
CA GLN A 145 2.72 13.60 -3.14
C GLN A 145 1.38 13.71 -3.92
N PRO A 146 0.49 12.74 -3.75
CA PRO A 146 -0.72 12.64 -4.57
C PRO A 146 -1.69 13.79 -4.37
N LEU A 147 -1.72 14.41 -3.17
CA LEU A 147 -2.61 15.55 -2.87
C LEU A 147 -2.33 16.79 -3.73
N ILE A 148 -1.10 16.94 -4.24
CA ILE A 148 -0.68 18.07 -5.09
C ILE A 148 -0.23 17.61 -6.48
N GLY A 149 -0.45 16.34 -6.82
CA GLY A 149 -0.10 15.79 -8.14
C GLY A 149 1.42 15.75 -8.42
N ARG A 150 2.26 15.68 -7.38
CA ARG A 150 3.72 15.53 -7.54
C ARG A 150 4.08 14.05 -7.61
N TRP A 151 4.79 13.66 -8.68
CA TRP A 151 5.23 12.30 -8.94
C TRP A 151 6.72 12.30 -9.21
N HIS A 152 7.51 11.71 -8.30
CA HIS A 152 8.96 11.57 -8.45
C HIS A 152 9.36 10.12 -8.24
N PHE A 153 9.87 9.53 -9.31
CA PHE A 153 10.38 8.16 -9.37
C PHE A 153 11.86 8.19 -9.70
N THR A 154 12.67 7.34 -9.09
CA THR A 154 14.11 7.22 -9.36
C THR A 154 14.46 6.00 -10.17
N ARG A 155 13.56 5.01 -10.21
CA ARG A 155 13.77 3.78 -10.99
C ARG A 155 12.42 3.33 -11.55
N LEU A 156 12.44 2.90 -12.81
CA LEU A 156 11.40 2.10 -13.42
C LEU A 156 12.07 1.02 -14.27
N ARG A 157 11.75 -0.25 -14.04
CA ARG A 157 12.26 -1.38 -14.79
C ARG A 157 11.14 -2.34 -15.12
N LEU A 158 11.12 -2.78 -16.36
CA LEU A 158 10.27 -3.83 -16.88
C LEU A 158 11.16 -4.92 -17.42
N ALA A 159 11.01 -6.15 -16.94
CA ALA A 159 11.75 -7.29 -17.45
C ALA A 159 10.85 -8.13 -18.36
N GLN A 160 11.29 -8.31 -19.60
CA GLN A 160 10.66 -9.17 -20.62
C GLN A 160 9.13 -9.01 -20.72
N PRO A 161 8.60 -7.79 -20.90
CA PRO A 161 7.17 -7.58 -21.04
C PRO A 161 6.68 -8.19 -22.38
N GLU A 162 5.62 -8.95 -22.31
CA GLU A 162 4.86 -9.43 -23.47
C GLU A 162 3.55 -8.64 -23.52
N LEU A 163 3.28 -8.00 -24.65
CA LEU A 163 2.08 -7.18 -24.87
C LEU A 163 1.35 -7.65 -26.11
N ASP A 164 0.14 -8.13 -25.94
CA ASP A 164 -0.76 -8.48 -27.05
C ASP A 164 -1.70 -7.31 -27.33
N LEU A 165 -1.37 -6.53 -28.35
CA LEU A 165 -2.21 -5.43 -28.81
C LEU A 165 -3.27 -5.98 -29.79
N VAL A 166 -4.44 -6.29 -29.28
CA VAL A 166 -5.61 -6.57 -30.13
C VAL A 166 -6.15 -5.25 -30.68
N ARG A 167 -6.23 -5.16 -31.99
CA ARG A 167 -6.89 -4.03 -32.69
C ARG A 167 -8.39 -4.26 -32.83
#